data_0fe93772f8862c67b839e9f2590a91fb
#
_entry.id   0fe93772f8862c67b839e9f2590a91fb
#
_cell.length_a   1.000
_cell.length_b   1.000
_cell.length_c   1.000
_cell.angle_alpha   90.00
_cell.angle_beta   90.00
_cell.angle_gamma   90.00
#
_symmetry.space_group_name_H-M   'P 1'
#
loop_
_entity.id
_entity.type
_entity.pdbx_description
1 polymer ?
#
loop_
_entity_poly.entity_id
_entity_poly.type
_entity_poly.pdbx_seq_one_letter_code
_entity_poly.pdbx_strand_id
1 'polypeptide(L)'
;MKACAVIVAGGRSSRMGREKALETIRGRTIIARIVALLEAQGLEPVINANGDVARFAGTGLRVIGDLRTDIQTPLAGLHTALNFAQERGFDAALTVPSDAPFLPADLFRKLSGSGRPAIAASGGQAHYLTGLWPVELLAALERALSAERLPRMQDWAKMCDAAIVEWPAIPYDPFFNVNTPEELAEAERIAAEFNL
;
A
#
# COMPACT_ATOMS: atom_id res chain seq x y z
N MET A 1 -8.41 15.60 8.49
CA MET A 1 -7.16 15.14 7.85
C MET A 1 -7.45 14.85 6.39
N LYS A 2 -6.75 15.50 5.47
CA LYS A 2 -6.82 15.26 4.03
C LYS A 2 -5.66 14.34 3.63
N ALA A 3 -5.94 13.19 3.04
CA ALA A 3 -4.91 12.23 2.66
C ALA A 3 -5.05 11.80 1.20
N CYS A 4 -3.92 11.49 0.54
CA CYS A 4 -3.90 10.74 -0.71
C CYS A 4 -3.66 9.25 -0.42
N ALA A 5 -3.98 8.39 -1.39
CA ALA A 5 -3.64 6.98 -1.32
C ALA A 5 -2.56 6.65 -2.36
N VAL A 6 -1.53 5.90 -1.95
CA VAL A 6 -0.44 5.47 -2.83
C VAL A 6 -0.38 3.95 -2.84
N ILE A 7 -0.72 3.37 -3.99
CA ILE A 7 -0.63 1.93 -4.23
C ILE A 7 0.81 1.63 -4.64
N VAL A 8 1.55 0.99 -3.75
CA VAL A 8 2.97 0.66 -3.98
C VAL A 8 3.05 -0.63 -4.79
N ALA A 9 3.33 -0.47 -6.08
CA ALA A 9 3.52 -1.54 -7.06
C ALA A 9 5.02 -1.73 -7.40
N GLY A 10 5.88 -1.48 -6.42
CA GLY A 10 7.32 -1.65 -6.49
C GLY A 10 7.74 -3.02 -5.98
N GLY A 11 8.56 -3.69 -6.74
CA GLY A 11 9.13 -4.99 -6.39
C GLY A 11 9.41 -5.76 -7.68
N ARG A 12 10.46 -6.59 -7.69
CA ARG A 12 10.71 -7.51 -8.80
C ARG A 12 9.62 -8.59 -8.80
N SER A 13 8.48 -8.33 -9.46
CA SER A 13 7.41 -9.30 -9.76
C SER A 13 7.90 -10.49 -10.62
N SER A 14 9.18 -10.86 -10.49
CA SER A 14 9.85 -11.80 -11.38
C SER A 14 9.45 -13.28 -11.17
N ARG A 15 8.76 -13.61 -10.08
CA ARG A 15 8.44 -15.02 -9.79
C ARG A 15 7.27 -15.57 -10.60
N MET A 16 6.33 -14.73 -11.04
CA MET A 16 5.18 -15.15 -11.85
C MET A 16 5.32 -14.76 -13.34
N GLY A 17 6.36 -14.02 -13.73
CA GLY A 17 6.54 -13.54 -15.11
C GLY A 17 5.48 -12.54 -15.58
N ARG A 18 4.53 -12.15 -14.71
CA ARG A 18 3.44 -11.21 -14.99
C ARG A 18 3.32 -10.18 -13.86
N GLU A 19 2.71 -9.04 -14.16
CA GLU A 19 2.41 -8.01 -13.16
C GLU A 19 1.21 -8.47 -12.31
N LYS A 20 1.48 -8.85 -11.06
CA LYS A 20 0.48 -9.40 -10.12
C LYS A 20 -0.72 -8.47 -9.93
N ALA A 21 -0.48 -7.17 -9.89
CA ALA A 21 -1.53 -6.17 -9.73
C ALA A 21 -2.59 -6.22 -10.86
N LEU A 22 -2.22 -6.77 -12.02
CA LEU A 22 -3.10 -6.92 -13.19
C LEU A 22 -3.76 -8.31 -13.30
N GLU A 23 -3.43 -9.26 -12.41
CA GLU A 23 -4.17 -10.51 -12.31
C GLU A 23 -5.62 -10.25 -11.90
N THR A 24 -6.54 -11.10 -12.39
CA THR A 24 -7.97 -10.90 -12.17
C THR A 24 -8.52 -11.83 -11.10
N ILE A 25 -9.42 -11.31 -10.31
CA ILE A 25 -10.24 -12.05 -9.35
C ILE A 25 -11.71 -11.75 -9.70
N ARG A 26 -12.47 -12.79 -10.08
CA ARG A 26 -13.86 -12.62 -10.56
C ARG A 26 -13.99 -11.58 -11.68
N GLY A 27 -13.08 -11.63 -12.65
CA GLY A 27 -13.11 -10.73 -13.83
C GLY A 27 -12.68 -9.29 -13.57
N ARG A 28 -12.23 -8.93 -12.35
CA ARG A 28 -11.72 -7.60 -12.01
C ARG A 28 -10.28 -7.70 -11.55
N THR A 29 -9.39 -6.85 -12.08
CA THR A 29 -7.99 -6.85 -11.69
C THR A 29 -7.82 -6.50 -10.21
N ILE A 30 -6.77 -7.04 -9.58
CA ILE A 30 -6.44 -6.76 -8.17
C ILE A 30 -6.33 -5.25 -7.96
N ILE A 31 -5.60 -4.55 -8.83
CA ILE A 31 -5.44 -3.10 -8.71
C ILE A 31 -6.78 -2.35 -8.84
N ALA A 32 -7.68 -2.78 -9.73
CA ALA A 32 -8.99 -2.14 -9.87
C ALA A 32 -9.89 -2.35 -8.64
N ARG A 33 -9.70 -3.45 -7.91
CA ARG A 33 -10.36 -3.69 -6.61
C ARG A 33 -9.83 -2.74 -5.55
N ILE A 34 -8.50 -2.63 -5.43
CA ILE A 34 -7.83 -1.72 -4.49
C ILE A 34 -8.27 -0.28 -4.74
N VAL A 35 -8.24 0.16 -6.01
CA VAL A 35 -8.67 1.51 -6.41
C VAL A 35 -10.09 1.81 -5.93
N ALA A 36 -11.04 0.92 -6.23
CA ALA A 36 -12.42 1.14 -5.83
C ALA A 36 -12.62 1.18 -4.31
N LEU A 37 -11.88 0.36 -3.55
CA LEU A 37 -11.92 0.37 -2.09
C LEU A 37 -11.35 1.67 -1.50
N LEU A 38 -10.33 2.26 -2.13
CA LEU A 38 -9.74 3.53 -1.71
C LEU A 38 -10.63 4.71 -2.09
N GLU A 39 -11.17 4.73 -3.30
CA GLU A 39 -12.11 5.77 -3.77
C GLU A 39 -13.40 5.80 -2.94
N ALA A 40 -13.93 4.62 -2.57
CA ALA A 40 -15.11 4.51 -1.71
C ALA A 40 -14.88 5.11 -0.30
N GLN A 41 -13.61 5.27 0.12
CA GLN A 41 -13.23 5.94 1.36
C GLN A 41 -12.91 7.43 1.17
N GLY A 42 -13.17 7.99 -0.02
CA GLY A 42 -12.94 9.40 -0.35
C GLY A 42 -11.48 9.75 -0.60
N LEU A 43 -10.65 8.77 -0.94
CA LEU A 43 -9.23 8.97 -1.22
C LEU A 43 -8.99 9.10 -2.73
N GLU A 44 -7.93 9.83 -3.10
CA GLU A 44 -7.44 9.94 -4.47
C GLU A 44 -6.25 8.98 -4.66
N PRO A 45 -6.44 7.79 -5.28
CA PRO A 45 -5.35 6.84 -5.44
C PRO A 45 -4.41 7.22 -6.58
N VAL A 46 -3.11 7.00 -6.34
CA VAL A 46 -2.06 7.02 -7.36
C VAL A 46 -1.24 5.73 -7.27
N ILE A 47 -0.59 5.34 -8.36
CA ILE A 47 0.27 4.16 -8.38
C ILE A 47 1.72 4.61 -8.25
N ASN A 48 2.45 4.05 -7.29
CA ASN A 48 3.90 4.17 -7.24
C ASN A 48 4.52 2.93 -7.89
N ALA A 49 5.17 3.12 -9.04
CA ALA A 49 5.80 2.03 -9.76
C ALA A 49 7.01 2.52 -10.58
N ASN A 50 8.02 1.66 -10.70
CA ASN A 50 9.21 1.88 -11.51
C ASN A 50 9.17 1.06 -12.81
N GLY A 51 10.08 1.41 -13.73
CA GLY A 51 10.23 0.70 -15.02
C GLY A 51 9.15 1.06 -16.01
N ASP A 52 8.65 0.09 -16.78
CA ASP A 52 7.60 0.30 -17.78
C ASP A 52 6.26 0.59 -17.11
N VAL A 53 5.93 1.87 -16.99
CA VAL A 53 4.68 2.35 -16.42
C VAL A 53 3.47 2.18 -17.33
N ALA A 54 3.70 1.95 -18.64
CA ALA A 54 2.60 1.77 -19.62
C ALA A 54 1.72 0.55 -19.29
N ARG A 55 2.25 -0.43 -18.53
CA ARG A 55 1.47 -1.57 -18.03
C ARG A 55 0.25 -1.16 -17.19
N PHE A 56 0.27 0.03 -16.58
CA PHE A 56 -0.85 0.57 -15.80
C PHE A 56 -1.76 1.53 -16.57
N ALA A 57 -1.51 1.79 -17.88
CA ALA A 57 -2.29 2.74 -18.67
C ALA A 57 -3.81 2.44 -18.63
N GLY A 58 -4.19 1.15 -18.59
CA GLY A 58 -5.60 0.74 -18.51
C GLY A 58 -6.31 1.08 -17.17
N THR A 59 -5.57 1.53 -16.14
CA THR A 59 -6.17 1.92 -14.85
C THR A 59 -6.73 3.33 -14.85
N GLY A 60 -6.31 4.20 -15.78
CA GLY A 60 -6.60 5.63 -15.78
C GLY A 60 -5.94 6.43 -14.65
N LEU A 61 -5.15 5.79 -13.80
CA LEU A 61 -4.51 6.44 -12.66
C LEU A 61 -3.16 7.07 -13.03
N ARG A 62 -2.80 8.09 -12.28
CA ARG A 62 -1.46 8.65 -12.32
C ARG A 62 -0.46 7.63 -11.78
N VAL A 63 0.63 7.43 -12.50
CA VAL A 63 1.77 6.62 -12.05
C VAL A 63 2.93 7.55 -11.71
N ILE A 64 3.54 7.33 -10.55
CA ILE A 64 4.71 8.07 -10.05
C ILE A 64 5.85 7.08 -9.80
N GLY A 65 7.06 7.41 -10.27
CA GLY A 65 8.26 6.62 -10.03
C GLY A 65 8.92 6.97 -8.69
N ASP A 66 9.75 6.07 -8.17
CA ASP A 66 10.53 6.36 -6.97
C ASP A 66 11.47 7.56 -7.20
N LEU A 67 11.45 8.52 -6.28
CA LEU A 67 12.38 9.66 -6.27
C LEU A 67 13.80 9.23 -5.91
N ARG A 68 13.93 8.18 -5.09
CA ARG A 68 15.20 7.59 -4.65
C ARG A 68 15.42 6.26 -5.39
N THR A 69 15.92 6.34 -6.61
CA THR A 69 16.19 5.16 -7.47
C THR A 69 17.45 4.39 -7.06
N ASP A 70 18.29 4.99 -6.23
CA ASP A 70 19.48 4.40 -5.61
C ASP A 70 19.13 3.43 -4.46
N ILE A 71 17.88 3.47 -3.96
CA ILE A 71 17.40 2.67 -2.84
C ILE A 71 16.38 1.64 -3.33
N GLN A 72 16.62 0.36 -3.03
CA GLN A 72 15.72 -0.74 -3.42
C GLN A 72 15.00 -1.33 -2.21
N THR A 73 14.23 -0.49 -1.50
CA THR A 73 13.41 -0.90 -0.36
C THR A 73 12.01 -0.28 -0.44
N PRO A 74 11.00 -0.82 0.25
CA PRO A 74 9.68 -0.20 0.30
C PRO A 74 9.67 1.23 0.85
N LEU A 75 10.72 1.63 1.58
CA LEU A 75 10.87 3.00 2.08
C LEU A 75 11.09 4.03 0.96
N ALA A 76 11.62 3.62 -0.21
CA ALA A 76 11.70 4.50 -1.39
C ALA A 76 10.30 4.87 -1.88
N GLY A 77 9.39 3.89 -1.92
CA GLY A 77 7.98 4.13 -2.23
C GLY A 77 7.28 5.01 -1.20
N LEU A 78 7.54 4.79 0.10
CA LEU A 78 7.02 5.65 1.16
C LEU A 78 7.55 7.08 1.05
N HIS A 79 8.84 7.26 0.78
CA HIS A 79 9.44 8.57 0.56
C HIS A 79 8.75 9.31 -0.61
N THR A 80 8.55 8.61 -1.73
CA THR A 80 7.82 9.14 -2.89
C THR A 80 6.37 9.51 -2.52
N ALA A 81 5.70 8.67 -1.73
CA ALA A 81 4.33 8.90 -1.28
C ALA A 81 4.22 10.17 -0.41
N LEU A 82 5.14 10.36 0.53
CA LEU A 82 5.16 11.56 1.39
C LEU A 82 5.50 12.84 0.61
N ASN A 83 6.44 12.79 -0.33
CA ASN A 83 6.72 13.92 -1.22
C ASN A 83 5.50 14.28 -2.05
N PHE A 84 4.86 13.29 -2.68
CA PHE A 84 3.64 13.52 -3.46
C PHE A 84 2.52 14.15 -2.61
N ALA A 85 2.32 13.64 -1.40
CA ALA A 85 1.34 14.19 -0.46
C ALA A 85 1.64 15.65 -0.12
N GLN A 86 2.88 15.96 0.23
CA GLN A 86 3.31 17.31 0.57
C GLN A 86 3.14 18.29 -0.59
N GLU A 87 3.59 17.94 -1.81
CA GLU A 87 3.48 18.76 -3.00
C GLU A 87 2.03 19.09 -3.37
N ARG A 88 1.09 18.20 -3.02
CA ARG A 88 -0.34 18.32 -3.32
C ARG A 88 -1.15 18.91 -2.17
N GLY A 89 -0.51 19.26 -1.07
CA GLY A 89 -1.18 19.85 0.10
C GLY A 89 -2.08 18.87 0.86
N PHE A 90 -1.72 17.58 0.86
CA PHE A 90 -2.30 16.59 1.75
C PHE A 90 -1.58 16.61 3.11
N ASP A 91 -2.30 16.24 4.16
CA ASP A 91 -1.74 16.14 5.51
C ASP A 91 -0.99 14.81 5.71
N ALA A 92 -1.36 13.77 4.95
CA ALA A 92 -0.82 12.42 5.08
C ALA A 92 -0.89 11.63 3.77
N ALA A 93 -0.07 10.58 3.66
CA ALA A 93 -0.18 9.54 2.64
C ALA A 93 -0.62 8.21 3.28
N LEU A 94 -1.67 7.59 2.73
CA LEU A 94 -2.01 6.20 2.98
C LEU A 94 -1.26 5.35 1.96
N THR A 95 -0.36 4.48 2.40
CA THR A 95 0.29 3.48 1.54
C THR A 95 -0.42 2.15 1.64
N VAL A 96 -0.55 1.45 0.51
CA VAL A 96 -1.08 0.07 0.45
C VAL A 96 -0.29 -0.72 -0.59
N PRO A 97 -0.09 -2.04 -0.43
CA PRO A 97 0.53 -2.88 -1.44
C PRO A 97 -0.42 -3.12 -2.62
N SER A 98 0.14 -3.38 -3.80
CA SER A 98 -0.62 -3.61 -5.04
C SER A 98 -1.16 -5.05 -5.20
N ASP A 99 -0.91 -5.91 -4.23
CA ASP A 99 -1.25 -7.34 -4.22
C ASP A 99 -2.23 -7.75 -3.11
N ALA A 100 -2.86 -6.79 -2.41
CA ALA A 100 -3.85 -7.02 -1.35
C ALA A 100 -5.27 -6.66 -1.83
N PRO A 101 -6.03 -7.62 -2.42
CA PRO A 101 -7.31 -7.34 -3.08
C PRO A 101 -8.49 -7.05 -2.15
N PHE A 102 -8.36 -7.30 -0.84
CA PHE A 102 -9.48 -7.32 0.12
C PHE A 102 -9.41 -6.24 1.20
N LEU A 103 -8.68 -5.14 0.94
CA LEU A 103 -8.52 -4.06 1.92
C LEU A 103 -9.85 -3.68 2.59
N PRO A 104 -9.86 -3.44 3.92
CA PRO A 104 -11.09 -3.14 4.64
C PRO A 104 -11.71 -1.81 4.18
N ALA A 105 -13.04 -1.75 4.09
CA ALA A 105 -13.77 -0.53 3.72
C ALA A 105 -13.62 0.59 4.77
N ASP A 106 -13.15 0.29 5.96
CA ASP A 106 -12.92 1.25 7.04
C ASP A 106 -11.42 1.54 7.30
N LEU A 107 -10.54 1.14 6.36
CA LEU A 107 -9.08 1.24 6.51
C LEU A 107 -8.63 2.66 6.88
N PHE A 108 -8.96 3.64 6.05
CA PHE A 108 -8.56 5.02 6.28
C PHE A 108 -9.15 5.58 7.57
N ARG A 109 -10.44 5.33 7.82
CA ARG A 109 -11.12 5.81 9.02
C ARG A 109 -10.46 5.30 10.32
N LYS A 110 -10.12 4.01 10.36
CA LYS A 110 -9.49 3.42 11.55
C LYS A 110 -8.05 3.89 11.73
N LEU A 111 -7.24 3.92 10.67
CA LEU A 111 -5.86 4.40 10.75
C LEU A 111 -5.80 5.88 11.17
N SER A 112 -6.65 6.74 10.57
CA SER A 112 -6.69 8.16 10.92
C SER A 112 -7.20 8.42 12.34
N GLY A 113 -8.02 7.53 12.87
CA GLY A 113 -8.52 7.60 14.25
C GLY A 113 -7.45 7.39 15.33
N SER A 114 -6.25 6.92 14.97
CA SER A 114 -5.14 6.72 15.93
C SER A 114 -4.52 8.04 16.43
N GLY A 115 -4.71 9.16 15.71
CA GLY A 115 -4.14 10.46 16.03
C GLY A 115 -2.61 10.55 15.84
N ARG A 116 -1.97 9.50 15.32
CA ARG A 116 -0.51 9.41 15.07
C ARG A 116 -0.26 8.48 13.86
N PRO A 117 0.99 8.35 13.36
CA PRO A 117 1.29 7.38 12.33
C PRO A 117 0.75 6.01 12.70
N ALA A 118 0.17 5.28 11.75
CA ALA A 118 -0.47 4.01 12.05
C ALA A 118 -0.25 2.98 10.93
N ILE A 119 -0.11 1.72 11.31
CA ILE A 119 -0.03 0.58 10.42
C ILE A 119 -1.15 -0.42 10.71
N ALA A 120 -1.57 -1.13 9.67
CA ALA A 120 -2.56 -2.18 9.81
C ALA A 120 -1.95 -3.47 10.38
N ALA A 121 -2.77 -4.26 11.06
CA ALA A 121 -2.45 -5.62 11.48
C ALA A 121 -3.69 -6.52 11.36
N SER A 122 -3.48 -7.82 11.20
CA SER A 122 -4.51 -8.85 11.26
C SER A 122 -3.94 -10.16 11.78
N GLY A 123 -4.70 -10.90 12.59
CA GLY A 123 -4.25 -12.19 13.12
C GLY A 123 -2.93 -12.12 13.87
N GLY A 124 -2.61 -10.98 14.50
CA GLY A 124 -1.35 -10.74 15.21
C GLY A 124 -0.16 -10.40 14.28
N GLN A 125 -0.36 -10.29 12.97
CA GLN A 125 0.67 -9.92 12.01
C GLN A 125 0.54 -8.45 11.57
N ALA A 126 1.63 -7.69 11.68
CA ALA A 126 1.67 -6.30 11.23
C ALA A 126 1.99 -6.20 9.73
N HIS A 127 1.22 -5.36 9.01
CA HIS A 127 1.32 -5.11 7.58
C HIS A 127 1.98 -3.75 7.34
N TYR A 128 3.28 -3.68 7.47
CA TYR A 128 4.05 -2.42 7.52
C TYR A 128 3.92 -1.54 6.28
N LEU A 129 3.57 -2.09 5.11
CA LEU A 129 3.33 -1.32 3.90
C LEU A 129 1.92 -0.74 3.83
N THR A 130 0.99 -1.26 4.64
CA THR A 130 -0.37 -0.72 4.79
C THR A 130 -0.39 0.22 5.98
N GLY A 131 -0.18 1.51 5.73
CA GLY A 131 -0.05 2.49 6.81
C GLY A 131 -0.41 3.91 6.39
N LEU A 132 -0.81 4.70 7.38
CA LEU A 132 -1.08 6.13 7.25
C LEU A 132 0.08 6.93 7.86
N TRP A 133 0.70 7.76 7.04
CA TRP A 133 1.94 8.45 7.35
C TRP A 133 1.76 9.96 7.19
N PRO A 134 1.79 10.75 8.27
CA PRO A 134 1.78 12.21 8.21
C PRO A 134 2.97 12.77 7.42
N VAL A 135 2.74 13.85 6.65
CA VAL A 135 3.79 14.47 5.82
C VAL A 135 4.95 15.04 6.62
N GLU A 136 4.73 15.39 7.89
CA GLU A 136 5.76 15.87 8.81
C GLU A 136 6.89 14.86 9.02
N LEU A 137 6.64 13.59 8.71
CA LEU A 137 7.65 12.52 8.79
C LEU A 137 8.66 12.56 7.64
N LEU A 138 8.40 13.32 6.56
CA LEU A 138 9.25 13.33 5.37
C LEU A 138 10.71 13.67 5.71
N ALA A 139 10.98 14.75 6.42
CA ALA A 139 12.35 15.14 6.77
C ALA A 139 13.06 14.11 7.67
N ALA A 140 12.32 13.42 8.54
CA ALA A 140 12.86 12.34 9.35
C ALA A 140 13.19 11.10 8.49
N LEU A 141 12.32 10.78 7.52
CA LEU A 141 12.54 9.69 6.59
C LEU A 141 13.76 9.94 5.69
N GLU A 142 13.94 11.13 5.18
CA GLU A 142 15.10 11.52 4.38
C GLU A 142 16.42 11.32 5.15
N ARG A 143 16.45 11.73 6.42
CA ARG A 143 17.61 11.47 7.30
C ARG A 143 17.86 9.97 7.48
N ALA A 144 16.80 9.18 7.70
CA ALA A 144 16.90 7.74 7.86
C ALA A 144 17.39 7.04 6.57
N LEU A 145 16.96 7.55 5.39
CA LEU A 145 17.40 7.03 4.09
C LEU A 145 18.83 7.45 3.69
N SER A 146 19.42 8.41 4.41
CA SER A 146 20.81 8.84 4.23
C SER A 146 21.79 8.14 5.18
N ALA A 147 21.31 7.27 6.06
CA ALA A 147 22.16 6.51 6.99
C ALA A 147 22.91 5.39 6.26
N GLU A 148 24.09 5.02 6.76
CA GLU A 148 24.90 3.91 6.23
C GLU A 148 24.11 2.59 6.16
N ARG A 149 23.23 2.36 7.13
CA ARG A 149 22.35 1.21 7.19
C ARG A 149 20.90 1.67 7.07
N LEU A 150 20.28 1.31 5.96
CA LEU A 150 18.86 1.61 5.73
C LEU A 150 17.97 0.82 6.69
N PRO A 151 17.00 1.47 7.36
CA PRO A 151 16.02 0.77 8.18
C PRO A 151 15.11 -0.07 7.30
N ARG A 152 14.48 -1.10 7.88
CA ARG A 152 13.34 -1.79 7.28
C ARG A 152 12.05 -1.02 7.60
N MET A 153 10.95 -1.32 6.90
CA MET A 153 9.64 -0.72 7.20
C MET A 153 9.23 -0.90 8.66
N GLN A 154 9.49 -2.07 9.25
CA GLN A 154 9.21 -2.32 10.67
C GLN A 154 10.04 -1.46 11.62
N ASP A 155 11.31 -1.19 11.27
CA ASP A 155 12.18 -0.34 12.08
C ASP A 155 11.73 1.12 11.98
N TRP A 156 11.33 1.55 10.77
CA TRP A 156 10.76 2.86 10.54
C TRP A 156 9.46 3.07 11.33
N ALA A 157 8.54 2.11 11.29
CA ALA A 157 7.29 2.19 12.06
C ALA A 157 7.55 2.35 13.56
N LYS A 158 8.54 1.64 14.10
CA LYS A 158 8.98 1.79 15.51
C LYS A 158 9.60 3.15 15.78
N MET A 159 10.47 3.64 14.88
CA MET A 159 11.09 4.97 15.00
C MET A 159 10.06 6.10 15.04
N CYS A 160 8.95 5.95 14.33
CA CYS A 160 7.86 6.91 14.29
C CYS A 160 6.81 6.72 15.40
N ASP A 161 6.99 5.75 16.30
CA ASP A 161 5.98 5.33 17.28
C ASP A 161 4.61 5.07 16.63
N ALA A 162 4.59 4.37 15.49
CA ALA A 162 3.38 4.10 14.75
C ALA A 162 2.44 3.20 15.56
N ALA A 163 1.16 3.58 15.63
CA ALA A 163 0.13 2.74 16.21
C ALA A 163 -0.08 1.47 15.37
N ILE A 164 -0.34 0.36 16.03
CA ILE A 164 -0.79 -0.87 15.38
C ILE A 164 -2.31 -0.91 15.51
N VAL A 165 -2.99 -0.92 14.35
CA VAL A 165 -4.46 -0.99 14.29
C VAL A 165 -4.86 -2.36 13.75
N GLU A 166 -5.57 -3.13 14.59
CA GLU A 166 -5.92 -4.52 14.32
C GLU A 166 -7.26 -4.65 13.61
N TRP A 167 -7.34 -5.57 12.64
CA TRP A 167 -8.55 -6.08 12.03
C TRP A 167 -8.70 -7.57 12.25
N PRO A 168 -9.92 -8.10 12.35
CA PRO A 168 -10.12 -9.54 12.44
C PRO A 168 -9.66 -10.23 11.14
N ALA A 169 -8.97 -11.36 11.28
CA ALA A 169 -8.56 -12.21 10.16
C ALA A 169 -9.62 -13.29 9.81
N ILE A 170 -10.78 -13.26 10.47
CA ILE A 170 -11.90 -14.17 10.24
C ILE A 170 -13.11 -13.34 9.82
N PRO A 171 -13.87 -13.76 8.79
CA PRO A 171 -13.83 -15.05 8.07
C PRO A 171 -12.71 -15.18 7.02
N TYR A 172 -12.04 -14.11 6.65
CA TYR A 172 -10.85 -14.09 5.79
C TYR A 172 -9.94 -12.95 6.25
N ASP A 173 -8.64 -13.04 5.91
CA ASP A 173 -7.69 -11.95 6.19
C ASP A 173 -7.88 -10.80 5.19
N PRO A 174 -8.26 -9.58 5.64
CA PRO A 174 -8.43 -8.44 4.76
C PRO A 174 -7.10 -7.93 4.15
N PHE A 175 -5.97 -8.36 4.66
CA PHE A 175 -4.65 -8.02 4.13
C PHE A 175 -3.96 -9.21 3.44
N PHE A 176 -4.75 -10.21 3.02
CA PHE A 176 -4.27 -11.34 2.24
C PHE A 176 -3.55 -10.85 0.97
N ASN A 177 -2.30 -11.29 0.76
CA ASN A 177 -1.50 -10.93 -0.41
C ASN A 177 -1.49 -12.04 -1.44
N VAL A 178 -1.58 -11.67 -2.71
CA VAL A 178 -1.52 -12.60 -3.86
C VAL A 178 -0.12 -12.56 -4.45
N ASN A 179 0.69 -13.59 -4.19
CA ASN A 179 2.08 -13.70 -4.65
C ASN A 179 2.33 -14.90 -5.56
N THR A 180 1.47 -15.92 -5.49
CA THR A 180 1.58 -17.18 -6.22
C THR A 180 0.28 -17.51 -6.94
N PRO A 181 0.28 -18.43 -7.93
CA PRO A 181 -0.95 -18.91 -8.56
C PRO A 181 -1.91 -19.55 -7.56
N GLU A 182 -1.39 -20.23 -6.54
CA GLU A 182 -2.20 -20.88 -5.49
C GLU A 182 -2.91 -19.82 -4.63
N GLU A 183 -2.21 -18.73 -4.27
CA GLU A 183 -2.81 -17.60 -3.56
C GLU A 183 -3.83 -16.86 -4.42
N LEU A 184 -3.64 -16.78 -5.74
CA LEU A 184 -4.64 -16.25 -6.66
C LEU A 184 -5.91 -17.12 -6.67
N ALA A 185 -5.76 -18.45 -6.73
CA ALA A 185 -6.89 -19.36 -6.66
C ALA A 185 -7.63 -19.27 -5.30
N GLU A 186 -6.88 -19.09 -4.21
CA GLU A 186 -7.47 -18.85 -2.89
C GLU A 186 -8.21 -17.52 -2.84
N ALA A 187 -7.66 -16.45 -3.43
CA ALA A 187 -8.33 -15.15 -3.52
C ALA A 187 -9.64 -15.24 -4.34
N GLU A 188 -9.66 -16.04 -5.43
CA GLU A 188 -10.88 -16.32 -6.19
C GLU A 188 -11.94 -17.04 -5.32
N ARG A 189 -11.52 -18.02 -4.51
CA ARG A 189 -12.41 -18.73 -3.59
C ARG A 189 -13.00 -17.80 -2.54
N ILE A 190 -12.16 -16.97 -1.89
CA ILE A 190 -12.60 -15.98 -0.91
C ILE A 190 -13.61 -15.01 -1.54
N ALA A 191 -13.28 -14.47 -2.71
CA ALA A 191 -14.16 -13.49 -3.39
C ALA A 191 -15.49 -14.13 -3.81
N ALA A 192 -15.51 -15.42 -4.16
CA ALA A 192 -16.75 -16.15 -4.49
C ALA A 192 -17.61 -16.41 -3.26
N GLU A 193 -17.00 -16.84 -2.16
CA GLU A 193 -17.69 -17.22 -0.92
C GLU A 193 -18.31 -16.00 -0.22
N PHE A 194 -17.60 -14.88 -0.20
CA PHE A 194 -18.04 -13.66 0.49
C PHE A 194 -18.63 -12.58 -0.43
N ASN A 195 -18.82 -12.91 -1.72
CA ASN A 195 -19.37 -12.03 -2.75
C ASN A 195 -18.65 -10.67 -2.85
N LEU A 196 -17.33 -10.72 -2.86
CA LEU A 196 -16.44 -9.55 -2.93
C LEU A 196 -16.11 -9.14 -4.37
#